data_900981f7f4d50cad2afe05a23b05c415
#
_entry.id   900981f7f4d50cad2afe05a23b05c415
#
_cell.length_a   1.000
_cell.length_b   1.000
_cell.length_c   1.000
_cell.angle_alpha   90.00
_cell.angle_beta   90.00
_cell.angle_gamma   90.00
#
_symmetry.space_group_name_H-M   'P 1'
#
loop_
_entity.id
_entity.type
_entity.pdbx_description
1 polymer ?
#
loop_
_entity_poly.entity_id
_entity_poly.type
_entity_poly.pdbx_seq_one_letter_code
_entity_poly.pdbx_strand_id
1 'polypeptide(L)'
;MADENLFSILIPTWNNLPYLKLCVESIRKNSTFHHQILIYVNEGVDGTVQWIENSDCEYILSRENVGICWALNALRSRVTTDYIVYMNDDMYVCPEWDKALWNEIQKLPDNRFFLSSTVLQPRPFFCKSVIAPADFGQSIETF
;
A
#
# COMPACT_ATOMS: atom_id res chain seq x y z
N MET A 1 16.20 4.79 20.36
CA MET A 1 16.02 5.53 19.10
C MET A 1 14.56 5.34 18.74
N ALA A 2 13.81 6.39 18.52
CA ALA A 2 12.42 6.26 18.08
C ALA A 2 12.44 5.46 16.75
N ASP A 3 11.54 4.49 16.62
CA ASP A 3 11.38 3.72 15.40
C ASP A 3 10.90 4.68 14.30
N GLU A 4 11.84 5.23 13.53
CA GLU A 4 11.52 6.11 12.42
C GLU A 4 10.82 5.30 11.31
N ASN A 5 9.74 5.84 10.77
CA ASN A 5 9.06 5.24 9.63
C ASN A 5 9.99 5.22 8.42
N LEU A 6 10.09 4.07 7.74
CA LEU A 6 10.92 3.93 6.55
C LEU A 6 10.21 4.49 5.30
N PHE A 7 8.95 4.14 5.12
CA PHE A 7 8.13 4.56 3.98
C PHE A 7 6.87 5.31 4.44
N SER A 8 6.42 6.27 3.64
CA SER A 8 5.04 6.75 3.67
C SER A 8 4.25 6.00 2.60
N ILE A 9 3.29 5.17 3.02
CA ILE A 9 2.46 4.35 2.15
C ILE A 9 1.16 5.09 1.88
N LEU A 10 0.92 5.47 0.64
CA LEU A 10 -0.23 6.25 0.19
C LEU A 10 -1.26 5.32 -0.44
N ILE A 11 -2.44 5.23 0.18
CA ILE A 11 -3.52 4.32 -0.22
C ILE A 11 -4.79 5.11 -0.52
N PRO A 12 -5.10 5.41 -1.78
CA PRO A 12 -6.42 5.92 -2.13
C PRO A 12 -7.44 4.77 -2.11
N THR A 13 -8.61 5.00 -1.52
CA THR A 13 -9.71 4.03 -1.48
C THR A 13 -11.04 4.68 -1.88
N TRP A 14 -11.93 3.89 -2.43
CA TRP A 14 -13.30 4.29 -2.78
C TRP A 14 -14.27 3.15 -2.52
N ASN A 15 -14.99 3.22 -1.37
CA ASN A 15 -16.02 2.26 -0.97
C ASN A 15 -15.58 0.79 -1.11
N ASN A 16 -14.39 0.46 -0.56
CA ASN A 16 -13.76 -0.85 -0.70
C ASN A 16 -13.25 -1.38 0.65
N LEU A 17 -14.03 -1.17 1.71
CA LEU A 17 -13.62 -1.44 3.10
C LEU A 17 -13.05 -2.84 3.35
N PRO A 18 -13.65 -3.96 2.83
CA PRO A 18 -13.12 -5.29 3.12
C PRO A 18 -11.67 -5.47 2.63
N TYR A 19 -11.39 -4.99 1.41
CA TYR A 19 -10.04 -5.07 0.84
C TYR A 19 -9.08 -4.09 1.49
N LEU A 20 -9.51 -2.86 1.79
CA LEU A 20 -8.70 -1.89 2.51
C LEU A 20 -8.24 -2.44 3.86
N LYS A 21 -9.11 -3.10 4.62
CA LYS A 21 -8.74 -3.76 5.88
C LYS A 21 -7.66 -4.80 5.66
N LEU A 22 -7.86 -5.68 4.68
CA LEU A 22 -6.90 -6.74 4.35
C LEU A 22 -5.55 -6.16 3.93
N CYS A 23 -5.56 -5.10 3.11
CA CYS A 23 -4.35 -4.38 2.69
C CYS A 23 -3.58 -3.85 3.90
N VAL A 24 -4.23 -3.06 4.77
CA VAL A 24 -3.61 -2.46 5.95
C VAL A 24 -3.12 -3.54 6.93
N GLU A 25 -3.91 -4.59 7.17
CA GLU A 25 -3.51 -5.72 8.01
C GLU A 25 -2.28 -6.43 7.45
N SER A 26 -2.21 -6.63 6.13
CA SER A 26 -1.06 -7.26 5.48
C SER A 26 0.21 -6.43 5.66
N ILE A 27 0.12 -5.11 5.51
CA ILE A 27 1.24 -4.20 5.75
C ILE A 27 1.74 -4.36 7.19
N ARG A 28 0.85 -4.28 8.19
CA ARG A 28 1.22 -4.39 9.61
C ARG A 28 1.83 -5.74 9.96
N LYS A 29 1.29 -6.82 9.39
CA LYS A 29 1.74 -8.19 9.68
C LYS A 29 3.04 -8.56 9.00
N ASN A 30 3.25 -8.10 7.77
CA ASN A 30 4.27 -8.61 6.87
C ASN A 30 5.44 -7.65 6.65
N SER A 31 5.42 -6.48 7.26
CA SER A 31 6.54 -5.53 7.20
C SER A 31 7.61 -5.84 8.23
N THR A 32 8.85 -5.59 7.87
CA THR A 32 10.04 -5.66 8.75
C THR A 32 10.25 -4.33 9.47
N PHE A 33 9.92 -3.22 8.80
CA PHE A 33 10.11 -1.86 9.29
C PHE A 33 8.77 -1.21 9.65
N HIS A 34 8.83 -0.12 10.42
CA HIS A 34 7.66 0.74 10.64
C HIS A 34 7.42 1.64 9.44
N HIS A 35 6.15 1.93 9.17
CA HIS A 35 5.71 2.75 8.05
C HIS A 35 4.63 3.72 8.48
N GLN A 36 4.64 4.91 7.89
CA GLN A 36 3.50 5.82 7.93
C GLN A 36 2.45 5.34 6.93
N ILE A 37 1.22 5.08 7.38
CA ILE A 37 0.10 4.68 6.51
C ILE A 37 -0.83 5.88 6.35
N LEU A 38 -0.93 6.38 5.12
CA LEU A 38 -1.74 7.53 4.73
C LEU A 38 -2.86 7.08 3.79
N ILE A 39 -4.11 7.24 4.21
CA ILE A 39 -5.27 6.79 3.45
C ILE A 39 -6.09 7.98 2.96
N TYR A 40 -6.42 8.00 1.67
CA TYR A 40 -7.38 8.94 1.13
C TYR A 40 -8.72 8.24 0.90
N VAL A 41 -9.72 8.65 1.67
CA VAL A 41 -11.06 8.08 1.61
C VAL A 41 -11.93 8.92 0.66
N ASN A 42 -12.28 8.34 -0.49
CA ASN A 42 -13.30 8.89 -1.37
C ASN A 42 -14.67 8.41 -0.91
N GLU A 43 -15.56 9.31 -0.50
CA GLU A 43 -16.91 9.06 0.01
C GLU A 43 -16.96 8.24 1.31
N GLY A 44 -16.59 6.96 1.28
CA GLY A 44 -16.54 6.07 2.44
C GLY A 44 -17.91 5.68 3.01
N VAL A 45 -18.92 5.54 2.14
CA VAL A 45 -20.31 5.22 2.52
C VAL A 45 -20.52 3.75 2.91
N ASP A 46 -19.54 2.90 2.67
CA ASP A 46 -19.55 1.46 2.95
C ASP A 46 -19.10 1.09 4.37
N GLY A 47 -18.93 2.08 5.26
CA GLY A 47 -18.40 1.91 6.61
C GLY A 47 -16.91 2.21 6.75
N THR A 48 -16.24 2.63 5.66
CA THR A 48 -14.81 2.99 5.69
C THR A 48 -14.55 4.13 6.67
N VAL A 49 -15.41 5.16 6.70
CA VAL A 49 -15.24 6.30 7.62
C VAL A 49 -15.23 5.84 9.08
N GLN A 50 -16.24 5.06 9.50
CA GLN A 50 -16.33 4.57 10.88
C GLN A 50 -15.14 3.69 11.27
N TRP A 51 -14.63 2.90 10.32
CA TRP A 51 -13.49 2.06 10.57
C TRP A 51 -12.20 2.87 10.73
N ILE A 52 -11.96 3.86 9.84
CA ILE A 52 -10.71 4.61 9.84
C ILE A 52 -10.60 5.54 11.05
N GLU A 53 -11.71 6.11 11.51
CA GLU A 53 -11.77 6.94 12.72
C GLU A 53 -11.37 6.17 13.99
N ASN A 54 -11.51 4.85 13.98
CA ASN A 54 -11.10 3.96 15.08
C ASN A 54 -9.75 3.25 14.81
N SER A 55 -9.07 3.60 13.73
CA SER A 55 -7.75 3.08 13.39
C SER A 55 -6.65 4.05 13.82
N ASP A 56 -5.41 3.61 13.76
CA ASP A 56 -4.20 4.43 13.96
C ASP A 56 -3.65 4.99 12.63
N CYS A 57 -4.39 4.83 11.52
CA CYS A 57 -3.98 5.37 10.23
C CYS A 57 -4.32 6.86 10.12
N GLU A 58 -3.42 7.61 9.53
CA GLU A 58 -3.73 8.99 9.14
C GLU A 58 -4.59 8.99 7.87
N TYR A 59 -5.57 9.88 7.79
CA TYR A 59 -6.43 9.92 6.61
C TYR A 59 -6.87 11.33 6.20
N ILE A 60 -7.29 11.43 4.94
CA ILE A 60 -8.02 12.56 4.36
C ILE A 60 -9.34 12.02 3.82
N LEU A 61 -10.45 12.71 4.10
CA LEU A 61 -11.78 12.34 3.63
C LEU A 61 -12.28 13.35 2.60
N SER A 62 -12.79 12.86 1.47
CA SER A 62 -13.56 13.62 0.49
C SER A 62 -15.01 13.16 0.47
N ARG A 63 -15.94 14.10 0.23
CA ARG A 63 -17.37 13.80 0.07
C ARG A 63 -17.71 13.21 -1.30
N GLU A 64 -16.78 13.23 -2.22
CA GLU A 64 -16.92 12.74 -3.60
C GLU A 64 -15.68 11.98 -4.03
N ASN A 65 -15.80 11.16 -5.06
CA ASN A 65 -14.66 10.48 -5.66
C ASN A 65 -13.86 11.45 -6.54
N VAL A 66 -12.74 11.92 -6.02
CA VAL A 66 -11.83 12.85 -6.73
C VAL A 66 -10.82 12.13 -7.62
N GLY A 67 -10.82 10.81 -7.62
CA GLY A 67 -9.87 9.99 -8.37
C GLY A 67 -8.48 9.87 -7.74
N ILE A 68 -7.69 8.95 -8.28
CA ILE A 68 -6.39 8.55 -7.70
C ILE A 68 -5.38 9.69 -7.68
N CYS A 69 -5.23 10.43 -8.79
CA CYS A 69 -4.21 11.48 -8.90
C CYS A 69 -4.41 12.61 -7.88
N TRP A 70 -5.65 13.04 -7.69
CA TRP A 70 -5.98 14.06 -6.68
C TRP A 70 -5.76 13.54 -5.26
N ALA A 71 -6.19 12.31 -4.99
CA ALA A 71 -5.99 11.65 -3.70
C ALA A 71 -4.51 11.59 -3.32
N LEU A 72 -3.65 11.12 -4.23
CA LEU A 72 -2.21 11.04 -4.00
C LEU A 72 -1.55 12.41 -3.78
N ASN A 73 -1.95 13.41 -4.57
CA ASN A 73 -1.45 14.78 -4.40
C ASN A 73 -1.85 15.39 -3.06
N ALA A 74 -3.05 15.11 -2.58
CA ALA A 74 -3.50 15.57 -1.27
C ALA A 74 -2.72 14.88 -0.14
N LEU A 75 -2.52 13.55 -0.22
CA LEU A 75 -1.76 12.79 0.77
C LEU A 75 -0.29 13.22 0.84
N ARG A 76 0.30 13.64 -0.28
CA ARG A 76 1.70 14.09 -0.33
C ARG A 76 2.01 15.15 0.73
N SER A 77 1.07 16.03 1.06
CA SER A 77 1.26 17.08 2.06
C SER A 77 1.49 16.57 3.49
N ARG A 78 1.18 15.29 3.75
CA ARG A 78 1.32 14.64 5.04
C ARG A 78 2.49 13.66 5.12
N VAL A 79 3.22 13.48 4.02
CA VAL A 79 4.39 12.59 3.97
C VAL A 79 5.48 13.09 4.89
N THR A 80 6.01 12.21 5.73
CA THR A 80 7.07 12.52 6.71
C THR A 80 8.37 11.76 6.44
N THR A 81 8.41 10.88 5.44
CA THR A 81 9.58 10.05 5.10
C THR A 81 10.19 10.45 3.76
N ASP A 82 11.44 10.02 3.52
CA ASP A 82 12.14 10.29 2.26
C ASP A 82 11.58 9.49 1.07
N TYR A 83 10.90 8.36 1.36
CA TYR A 83 10.42 7.44 0.32
C TYR A 83 8.91 7.26 0.42
N ILE A 84 8.26 7.30 -0.74
CA ILE A 84 6.82 7.11 -0.89
C ILE A 84 6.57 5.78 -1.57
N VAL A 85 5.61 5.02 -1.03
CA VAL A 85 5.04 3.83 -1.69
C VAL A 85 3.59 4.15 -2.05
N TYR A 86 3.24 4.09 -3.33
CA TYR A 86 1.85 4.06 -3.76
C TYR A 86 1.35 2.62 -3.75
N MET A 87 0.20 2.39 -3.14
CA MET A 87 -0.42 1.07 -3.04
C MET A 87 -1.93 1.18 -3.28
N ASN A 88 -2.48 0.29 -4.11
CA ASN A 88 -3.93 0.14 -4.21
C ASN A 88 -4.50 -0.49 -2.94
N ASP A 89 -5.75 -0.18 -2.64
CA ASP A 89 -6.45 -0.67 -1.45
C ASP A 89 -6.83 -2.17 -1.49
N ASP A 90 -6.68 -2.82 -2.64
CA ASP A 90 -6.92 -4.25 -2.88
C ASP A 90 -5.64 -5.11 -2.94
N MET A 91 -4.52 -4.57 -2.51
CA MET A 91 -3.24 -5.28 -2.52
C MET A 91 -3.00 -6.01 -1.19
N TYR A 92 -2.38 -7.18 -1.27
CA TYR A 92 -1.86 -7.92 -0.13
C TYR A 92 -0.33 -8.02 -0.26
N VAL A 93 0.41 -7.51 0.72
CA VAL A 93 1.87 -7.57 0.70
C VAL A 93 2.38 -8.88 1.33
N CYS A 94 3.38 -9.49 0.70
CA CYS A 94 4.02 -10.70 1.20
C CYS A 94 4.99 -10.39 2.36
N PRO A 95 5.38 -11.39 3.18
CA PRO A 95 6.39 -11.20 4.23
C PRO A 95 7.69 -10.57 3.71
N GLU A 96 8.26 -9.62 4.48
CA GLU A 96 9.51 -8.91 4.17
C GLU A 96 9.51 -8.11 2.85
N TRP A 97 8.34 -7.75 2.31
CA TRP A 97 8.20 -6.97 1.08
C TRP A 97 8.99 -5.64 1.12
N ASP A 98 8.94 -4.97 2.26
CA ASP A 98 9.59 -3.69 2.52
C ASP A 98 11.12 -3.81 2.60
N LYS A 99 11.60 -4.89 3.19
CA LYS A 99 13.03 -5.22 3.22
C LYS A 99 13.56 -5.53 1.83
N ALA A 100 12.78 -6.23 0.99
CA ALA A 100 13.14 -6.47 -0.40
C ALA A 100 13.29 -5.15 -1.18
N LEU A 101 12.31 -4.23 -1.07
CA LEU A 101 12.40 -2.90 -1.67
C LEU A 101 13.58 -2.09 -1.13
N TRP A 102 13.78 -2.09 0.19
CA TRP A 102 14.88 -1.38 0.81
C TRP A 102 16.24 -1.86 0.30
N ASN A 103 16.44 -3.16 0.16
CA ASN A 103 17.66 -3.74 -0.38
C ASN A 103 17.92 -3.32 -1.84
N GLU A 104 16.88 -3.13 -2.65
CA GLU A 104 17.05 -2.61 -4.02
C GLU A 104 17.36 -1.12 -4.02
N ILE A 105 16.70 -0.32 -3.17
CA ILE A 105 16.98 1.12 -3.02
C ILE A 105 18.44 1.37 -2.68
N GLN A 106 19.03 0.58 -1.77
CA GLN A 106 20.45 0.72 -1.38
C GLN A 106 21.45 0.48 -2.51
N LYS A 107 21.04 -0.14 -3.61
CA LYS A 107 21.90 -0.38 -4.78
C LYS A 107 21.84 0.77 -5.80
N LEU A 108 20.90 1.69 -5.65
CA LEU A 108 20.70 2.79 -6.58
C LEU A 108 21.73 3.91 -6.35
N PRO A 109 22.18 4.58 -7.40
CA PRO A 109 23.21 5.60 -7.30
C PRO A 109 22.73 6.92 -6.66
N ASP A 110 21.43 7.17 -6.69
CA ASP A 110 20.78 8.35 -6.10
C ASP A 110 19.29 8.09 -5.81
N ASN A 111 18.62 9.08 -5.22
CA ASN A 111 17.22 8.99 -4.82
C ASN A 111 16.20 9.36 -5.94
N ARG A 112 16.63 9.43 -7.19
CA ARG A 112 15.79 9.74 -8.36
C ARG A 112 15.42 8.47 -9.10
N PHE A 113 14.46 7.72 -8.56
CA PHE A 113 14.03 6.45 -9.11
C PHE A 113 12.52 6.23 -9.01
N PHE A 114 12.05 5.26 -9.75
CA PHE A 114 10.75 4.64 -9.62
C PHE A 114 10.95 3.11 -9.65
N LEU A 115 10.54 2.43 -8.58
CA LEU A 115 10.59 0.98 -8.48
C LEU A 115 9.18 0.41 -8.57
N SER A 116 9.01 -0.65 -9.35
CA SER A 116 7.78 -1.45 -9.38
C SER A 116 8.05 -2.81 -8.74
N SER A 117 7.24 -3.17 -7.76
CA SER A 117 7.28 -4.51 -7.17
C SER A 117 6.75 -5.56 -8.14
N THR A 118 7.12 -6.81 -7.92
CA THR A 118 6.50 -7.96 -8.59
C THR A 118 5.10 -8.19 -8.04
N VAL A 119 4.14 -8.36 -8.93
CA VAL A 119 2.75 -8.67 -8.57
C VAL A 119 2.47 -10.14 -8.84
N LEU A 120 1.91 -10.83 -7.86
CA LEU A 120 1.36 -12.19 -8.00
C LEU A 120 -0.15 -12.08 -8.25
N GLN A 121 -0.65 -12.77 -9.27
CA GLN A 121 -2.09 -12.80 -9.58
C GLN A 121 -2.49 -14.10 -10.27
N PRO A 122 -3.80 -14.47 -10.28
CA PRO A 122 -4.25 -15.76 -10.81
C PRO A 122 -4.15 -15.88 -12.33
N ARG A 123 -3.96 -14.78 -13.07
CA ARG A 123 -3.90 -14.80 -14.53
C ARG A 123 -2.64 -14.10 -15.02
N PRO A 124 -1.95 -14.65 -16.04
CA PRO A 124 -0.79 -13.99 -16.62
C PRO A 124 -1.16 -12.65 -17.26
N PHE A 125 -0.23 -11.72 -17.23
CA PHE A 125 -0.34 -10.41 -17.89
C PHE A 125 0.92 -10.17 -18.73
N PHE A 126 0.85 -9.25 -19.71
CA PHE A 126 1.95 -8.97 -20.63
C PHE A 126 3.18 -8.30 -19.99
N CYS A 127 3.14 -8.02 -18.70
CA CYS A 127 4.22 -7.37 -17.97
C CYS A 127 5.09 -8.42 -17.26
N LYS A 128 6.43 -8.29 -17.38
CA LYS A 128 7.39 -9.19 -16.72
C LYS A 128 7.38 -9.10 -15.17
N SER A 129 6.84 -8.00 -14.63
CA SER A 129 6.67 -7.82 -13.19
C SER A 129 5.41 -8.50 -12.63
N VAL A 130 4.64 -9.20 -13.47
CA VAL A 130 3.46 -9.97 -13.08
C VAL A 130 3.75 -11.46 -13.21
N ILE A 131 3.60 -12.18 -12.13
CA ILE A 131 3.76 -13.64 -12.05
C ILE A 131 2.39 -14.26 -11.77
N ALA A 132 2.03 -15.27 -12.52
CA ALA A 132 0.82 -16.07 -12.30
C ALA A 132 1.25 -17.52 -11.99
N PRO A 133 1.49 -17.89 -10.71
CA PRO A 133 1.80 -19.24 -10.33
C PRO A 133 0.64 -20.18 -10.65
N ALA A 134 0.94 -21.42 -11.06
CA ALA A 134 -0.08 -22.41 -11.42
C ALA A 134 -0.97 -22.80 -10.24
N ASP A 135 -0.46 -22.66 -9.03
CA ASP A 135 -1.11 -22.99 -7.75
C ASP A 135 -1.68 -21.78 -7.01
N PHE A 136 -1.73 -20.59 -7.67
CA PHE A 136 -2.23 -19.36 -7.05
C PHE A 136 -3.62 -19.55 -6.43
N GLY A 137 -3.72 -19.28 -5.14
CA GLY A 137 -4.98 -19.32 -4.39
C GLY A 137 -5.55 -20.74 -4.18
N GLN A 138 -4.78 -21.81 -4.41
CA GLN A 138 -5.23 -23.17 -4.11
C GLN A 138 -5.10 -23.51 -2.63
N SER A 139 -4.25 -22.82 -1.89
CA SER A 139 -4.20 -22.86 -0.42
C SER A 139 -3.75 -21.52 0.16
N ILE A 140 -4.08 -21.26 1.44
CA ILE A 140 -3.58 -20.09 2.17
C ILE A 140 -2.05 -20.14 2.36
N GLU A 141 -1.47 -21.34 2.28
CA GLU A 141 -0.03 -21.57 2.43
C GLU A 141 0.78 -21.21 1.17
N THR A 142 0.11 -21.01 0.04
CA THR A 142 0.73 -20.63 -1.25
C THR A 142 0.68 -19.11 -1.52
N PHE A 143 0.31 -18.33 -0.50
CA PHE A 143 0.41 -16.88 -0.52
C PHE A 143 1.69 -16.40 0.17
#